data_5e2395dd3553dfa59d043b7e23f2f1e3
#
_entry.id   5e2395dd3553dfa59d043b7e23f2f1e3
#
_cell.length_a   1.000
_cell.length_b   1.000
_cell.length_c   1.000
_cell.angle_alpha   90.00
_cell.angle_beta   90.00
_cell.angle_gamma   90.00
#
_symmetry.space_group_name_H-M   'P 1'
#
loop_
_entity.id
_entity.type
_entity.pdbx_description
1 polymer ?
#
loop_
_entity_poly.entity_id
_entity_poly.type
_entity_poly.pdbx_seq_one_letter_code
_entity_poly.pdbx_strand_id
1 'polypeptide(L)'
;LSALPWEIQFPPSIPEEAREALLKHWPEAITPQDLATASGYTVMLGLAPATQQWFLKTEPDGKTYWQFRTEILETGHCQYRPDMRNYWFISRGGYTPIVDDGNAWALFKSLGDRRHHLDCGVRTLAVLWFIVQEAIRYHRAYNAEYGRPIKGLMVPDQHRLSEDVANLVAQAQGLYGGSVIILPQFSESQQTANFDLKLVEAKSRGFQTFADLAKVCRDLITLYLVGVLETTGGGSASNAKAQTQLRVADR
;
A
#
# COMPACT_ATOMS: atom_id res chain seq x y z
N LEU A 1 -0.21 -1.38 -16.13
CA LEU A 1 -0.90 -2.52 -16.78
C LEU A 1 -1.68 -2.09 -18.03
N SER A 2 -2.36 -0.94 -18.01
CA SER A 2 -3.14 -0.45 -19.18
C SER A 2 -2.28 -0.06 -20.39
N ALA A 3 -0.98 0.11 -20.23
CA ALA A 3 -0.05 0.43 -21.32
C ALA A 3 0.62 -0.80 -21.95
N LEU A 4 0.38 -2.00 -21.41
CA LEU A 4 0.88 -3.22 -22.03
C LEU A 4 0.07 -3.54 -23.27
N PRO A 5 0.71 -3.90 -24.39
CA PRO A 5 0.00 -4.37 -25.57
C PRO A 5 -0.74 -5.65 -25.21
N TRP A 6 -2.02 -5.68 -25.51
CA TRP A 6 -2.85 -6.88 -25.35
C TRP A 6 -3.32 -7.35 -26.72
N GLU A 7 -3.44 -8.65 -26.86
CA GLU A 7 -3.88 -9.31 -28.08
C GLU A 7 -5.07 -10.21 -27.80
N ILE A 8 -6.07 -10.14 -28.65
CA ILE A 8 -7.22 -11.02 -28.56
C ILE A 8 -6.85 -12.33 -29.26
N GLN A 9 -6.78 -13.40 -28.47
CA GLN A 9 -6.55 -14.73 -29.00
C GLN A 9 -7.88 -15.45 -29.22
N PHE A 10 -8.11 -15.83 -30.47
CA PHE A 10 -9.33 -16.53 -30.85
C PHE A 10 -9.08 -18.05 -30.92
N PRO A 11 -10.03 -18.86 -30.43
CA PRO A 11 -9.99 -20.30 -30.67
C PRO A 11 -9.99 -20.59 -32.19
N PRO A 12 -9.28 -21.63 -32.65
CA PRO A 12 -9.20 -21.96 -34.07
C PRO A 12 -10.53 -22.30 -34.73
N SER A 13 -11.56 -22.60 -33.91
CA SER A 13 -12.92 -22.92 -34.37
C SER A 13 -13.75 -21.72 -34.81
N ILE A 14 -13.28 -20.49 -34.55
CA ILE A 14 -14.03 -19.27 -34.93
C ILE A 14 -13.75 -18.95 -36.41
N PRO A 15 -14.80 -18.78 -37.26
CA PRO A 15 -14.67 -18.36 -38.65
C PRO A 15 -13.96 -17.01 -38.76
N GLU A 16 -13.21 -16.83 -39.87
CA GLU A 16 -12.41 -15.62 -40.10
C GLU A 16 -13.27 -14.35 -40.10
N GLU A 17 -14.43 -14.40 -40.77
CA GLU A 17 -15.39 -13.30 -40.81
C GLU A 17 -15.85 -12.84 -39.42
N ALA A 18 -16.05 -13.83 -38.52
CA ALA A 18 -16.43 -13.53 -37.13
C ALA A 18 -15.27 -12.90 -36.35
N ARG A 19 -14.02 -13.31 -36.60
CA ARG A 19 -12.83 -12.71 -36.00
C ARG A 19 -12.66 -11.24 -36.41
N GLU A 20 -12.78 -10.97 -37.72
CA GLU A 20 -12.70 -9.60 -38.25
C GLU A 20 -13.81 -8.72 -37.66
N ALA A 21 -15.04 -9.21 -37.58
CA ALA A 21 -16.14 -8.50 -36.98
C ALA A 21 -15.89 -8.20 -35.48
N LEU A 22 -15.38 -9.18 -34.73
CA LEU A 22 -15.07 -9.01 -33.30
C LEU A 22 -13.93 -7.99 -33.12
N LEU A 23 -12.85 -8.06 -33.89
CA LEU A 23 -11.74 -7.13 -33.81
C LEU A 23 -12.20 -5.69 -34.14
N LYS A 24 -13.09 -5.52 -35.11
CA LYS A 24 -13.65 -4.23 -35.52
C LYS A 24 -14.48 -3.60 -34.39
N HIS A 25 -15.29 -4.39 -33.69
CA HIS A 25 -16.29 -3.88 -32.73
C HIS A 25 -15.84 -3.98 -31.26
N TRP A 26 -14.78 -4.73 -30.98
CA TRP A 26 -14.24 -4.92 -29.63
C TRP A 26 -13.89 -3.60 -28.89
N PRO A 27 -13.23 -2.60 -29.55
CA PRO A 27 -12.90 -1.33 -28.88
C PRO A 27 -14.12 -0.53 -28.43
N GLU A 28 -15.28 -0.78 -29.03
CA GLU A 28 -16.55 -0.15 -28.64
C GLU A 28 -17.26 -0.95 -27.53
N ALA A 29 -17.01 -2.27 -27.46
CA ALA A 29 -17.60 -3.14 -26.45
C ALA A 29 -16.96 -2.96 -25.08
N ILE A 30 -15.66 -2.79 -25.04
CA ILE A 30 -14.88 -2.51 -23.81
C ILE A 30 -13.75 -1.55 -24.14
N THR A 31 -13.73 -0.41 -23.47
CA THR A 31 -12.68 0.57 -23.70
C THR A 31 -11.37 0.15 -22.99
N PRO A 32 -10.19 0.62 -23.46
CA PRO A 32 -8.94 0.39 -22.77
C PRO A 32 -8.97 0.86 -21.30
N GLN A 33 -9.72 1.93 -21.01
CA GLN A 33 -9.89 2.44 -19.66
C GLN A 33 -10.73 1.49 -18.79
N ASP A 34 -11.81 0.93 -19.33
CA ASP A 34 -12.63 -0.07 -18.62
C ASP A 34 -11.81 -1.31 -18.33
N LEU A 35 -11.01 -1.78 -19.30
CA LEU A 35 -10.13 -2.92 -19.11
C LEU A 35 -9.05 -2.66 -18.05
N ALA A 36 -8.48 -1.46 -18.02
CA ALA A 36 -7.53 -1.03 -16.99
C ALA A 36 -8.19 -1.02 -15.60
N THR A 37 -9.41 -0.49 -15.51
CA THR A 37 -10.19 -0.46 -14.26
C THR A 37 -10.53 -1.87 -13.80
N ALA A 38 -11.01 -2.73 -14.69
CA ALA A 38 -11.29 -4.14 -14.39
C ALA A 38 -10.04 -4.87 -13.90
N SER A 39 -8.90 -4.69 -14.59
CA SER A 39 -7.62 -5.26 -14.19
C SER A 39 -7.17 -4.78 -12.82
N GLY A 40 -7.28 -3.47 -12.56
CA GLY A 40 -6.97 -2.88 -11.27
C GLY A 40 -7.83 -3.46 -10.13
N TYR A 41 -9.13 -3.54 -10.32
CA TYR A 41 -10.04 -4.16 -9.35
C TYR A 41 -9.75 -5.65 -9.15
N THR A 42 -9.49 -6.39 -10.23
CA THR A 42 -9.18 -7.81 -10.17
C THR A 42 -7.90 -8.08 -9.37
N VAL A 43 -6.84 -7.31 -9.61
CA VAL A 43 -5.57 -7.47 -8.89
C VAL A 43 -5.70 -7.05 -7.42
N MET A 44 -6.33 -5.91 -7.17
CA MET A 44 -6.40 -5.34 -5.83
C MET A 44 -7.50 -5.97 -4.97
N LEU A 45 -8.69 -6.20 -5.54
CA LEU A 45 -9.88 -6.63 -4.81
C LEU A 45 -10.28 -8.08 -5.12
N GLY A 46 -9.59 -8.73 -6.06
CA GLY A 46 -9.80 -10.11 -6.45
C GLY A 46 -10.87 -10.33 -7.51
N LEU A 47 -11.72 -9.35 -7.76
CA LEU A 47 -12.78 -9.41 -8.76
C LEU A 47 -13.19 -8.02 -9.24
N ALA A 48 -13.69 -7.92 -10.46
CA ALA A 48 -14.35 -6.75 -10.99
C ALA A 48 -15.68 -7.16 -11.65
N PRO A 49 -16.84 -6.76 -11.10
CA PRO A 49 -18.12 -7.01 -11.70
C PRO A 49 -18.36 -6.05 -12.86
N ALA A 50 -18.99 -6.55 -13.90
CA ALA A 50 -19.39 -5.75 -15.05
C ALA A 50 -20.80 -6.12 -15.52
N THR A 51 -21.52 -5.15 -16.03
CA THR A 51 -22.76 -5.36 -16.76
C THR A 51 -22.52 -5.25 -18.25
N GLN A 52 -23.24 -6.06 -19.02
CA GLN A 52 -23.25 -6.01 -20.47
C GLN A 52 -24.61 -5.49 -20.95
N GLN A 53 -24.58 -4.32 -21.59
CA GLN A 53 -25.77 -3.69 -22.15
C GLN A 53 -25.80 -4.00 -23.63
N TRP A 54 -26.79 -4.75 -24.07
CA TRP A 54 -27.00 -5.12 -25.46
C TRP A 54 -27.91 -4.11 -26.17
N PHE A 55 -27.50 -3.68 -27.35
CA PHE A 55 -28.29 -2.75 -28.20
C PHE A 55 -28.11 -3.08 -29.65
N LEU A 56 -29.13 -2.68 -30.46
CA LEU A 56 -29.07 -2.79 -31.91
C LEU A 56 -28.31 -1.61 -32.46
N LYS A 57 -27.27 -1.88 -33.26
CA LYS A 57 -26.52 -0.87 -34.01
C LYS A 57 -26.74 -1.06 -35.50
N THR A 58 -27.00 0.04 -36.20
CA THR A 58 -27.11 0.06 -37.67
C THR A 58 -25.88 0.75 -38.24
N GLU A 59 -25.16 0.08 -39.12
CA GLU A 59 -24.04 0.68 -39.85
C GLU A 59 -24.55 1.59 -41.03
N PRO A 60 -23.69 2.45 -41.55
CA PRO A 60 -24.03 3.31 -42.69
C PRO A 60 -24.43 2.54 -43.96
N ASP A 61 -24.02 1.28 -44.07
CA ASP A 61 -24.39 0.36 -45.15
C ASP A 61 -25.80 -0.25 -45.00
N GLY A 62 -26.51 0.10 -43.90
CA GLY A 62 -27.85 -0.39 -43.58
C GLY A 62 -27.90 -1.72 -42.87
N LYS A 63 -26.78 -2.37 -42.61
CA LYS A 63 -26.74 -3.62 -41.82
C LYS A 63 -26.96 -3.34 -40.36
N THR A 64 -27.80 -4.16 -39.74
CA THR A 64 -28.11 -4.06 -38.30
C THR A 64 -27.63 -5.31 -37.59
N TYR A 65 -26.94 -5.12 -36.48
CA TYR A 65 -26.45 -6.20 -35.67
C TYR A 65 -26.55 -5.87 -34.18
N TRP A 66 -26.52 -6.89 -33.33
CA TRP A 66 -26.46 -6.75 -31.89
C TRP A 66 -25.04 -6.42 -31.47
N GLN A 67 -24.90 -5.36 -30.70
CA GLN A 67 -23.64 -4.97 -30.06
C GLN A 67 -23.84 -4.85 -28.55
N PHE A 68 -22.83 -5.14 -27.78
CA PHE A 68 -22.86 -4.91 -26.34
C PHE A 68 -21.82 -3.84 -25.95
N ARG A 69 -22.08 -3.20 -24.83
CA ARG A 69 -21.16 -2.33 -24.14
C ARG A 69 -21.00 -2.85 -22.73
N THR A 70 -19.75 -2.97 -22.29
CA THR A 70 -19.39 -3.39 -20.94
C THR A 70 -19.26 -2.17 -20.05
N GLU A 71 -19.89 -2.19 -18.90
CA GLU A 71 -19.75 -1.18 -17.86
C GLU A 71 -19.18 -1.83 -16.61
N ILE A 72 -17.99 -1.39 -16.17
CA ILE A 72 -17.35 -1.89 -14.97
C ILE A 72 -18.02 -1.25 -13.75
N LEU A 73 -18.51 -2.08 -12.85
CA LEU A 73 -19.19 -1.64 -11.64
C LEU A 73 -18.24 -1.61 -10.45
N GLU A 74 -18.59 -0.80 -9.45
CA GLU A 74 -17.83 -0.74 -8.20
C GLU A 74 -17.91 -2.06 -7.43
N THR A 75 -16.76 -2.64 -7.12
CA THR A 75 -16.67 -3.91 -6.39
C THR A 75 -17.25 -3.80 -4.98
N GLY A 76 -17.29 -2.60 -4.38
CA GLY A 76 -17.90 -2.36 -3.08
C GLY A 76 -19.38 -2.71 -2.99
N HIS A 77 -20.07 -2.76 -4.13
CA HIS A 77 -21.47 -3.20 -4.21
C HIS A 77 -21.63 -4.72 -4.39
N CYS A 78 -20.53 -5.48 -4.42
CA CYS A 78 -20.56 -6.93 -4.54
C CYS A 78 -20.43 -7.61 -3.19
N GLN A 79 -21.33 -8.54 -2.92
CA GLN A 79 -21.27 -9.37 -1.73
C GLN A 79 -21.21 -10.85 -2.13
N TYR A 80 -20.26 -11.60 -1.57
CA TYR A 80 -20.26 -13.05 -1.69
C TYR A 80 -21.21 -13.65 -0.69
N ARG A 81 -22.14 -14.51 -1.16
CA ARG A 81 -23.06 -15.25 -0.32
C ARG A 81 -22.62 -16.71 -0.22
N PRO A 82 -22.11 -17.11 0.96
CA PRO A 82 -21.59 -18.47 1.17
C PRO A 82 -22.65 -19.58 1.02
N ASP A 83 -23.89 -19.27 1.39
CA ASP A 83 -25.05 -20.16 1.28
C ASP A 83 -25.36 -20.54 -0.18
N MET A 84 -25.22 -19.58 -1.09
CA MET A 84 -25.47 -19.75 -2.52
C MET A 84 -24.19 -19.96 -3.34
N ARG A 85 -23.02 -19.84 -2.71
CA ARG A 85 -21.69 -19.93 -3.35
C ARG A 85 -21.54 -19.03 -4.57
N ASN A 86 -22.14 -17.83 -4.51
CA ASN A 86 -22.17 -16.88 -5.61
C ASN A 86 -22.02 -15.45 -5.12
N TYR A 87 -21.67 -14.54 -6.06
CA TYR A 87 -21.65 -13.11 -5.83
C TYR A 87 -22.99 -12.48 -6.13
N TRP A 88 -23.34 -11.47 -5.35
CA TRP A 88 -24.57 -10.70 -5.48
C TRP A 88 -24.22 -9.23 -5.59
N PHE A 89 -24.89 -8.52 -6.50
CA PHE A 89 -24.81 -7.10 -6.63
C PHE A 89 -25.89 -6.41 -5.79
N ILE A 90 -25.49 -5.42 -5.01
CA ILE A 90 -26.37 -4.66 -4.11
C ILE A 90 -26.67 -3.32 -4.79
N SER A 91 -27.90 -3.13 -5.21
CA SER A 91 -28.39 -1.86 -5.75
C SER A 91 -29.47 -1.26 -4.85
N ARG A 92 -29.89 -0.04 -5.14
CA ARG A 92 -31.04 0.58 -4.45
C ARG A 92 -32.33 -0.23 -4.60
N GLY A 93 -32.45 -1.02 -5.65
CA GLY A 93 -33.61 -1.87 -5.94
C GLY A 93 -33.56 -3.26 -5.27
N GLY A 94 -32.48 -3.59 -4.57
CA GLY A 94 -32.32 -4.89 -3.90
C GLY A 94 -31.05 -5.65 -4.31
N TYR A 95 -31.11 -6.95 -4.09
CA TYR A 95 -30.00 -7.87 -4.32
C TYR A 95 -30.23 -8.64 -5.64
N THR A 96 -29.28 -8.57 -6.55
CA THR A 96 -29.31 -9.27 -7.83
C THR A 96 -28.14 -10.29 -7.88
N PRO A 97 -28.40 -11.59 -8.17
CA PRO A 97 -27.32 -12.55 -8.34
C PRO A 97 -26.50 -12.22 -9.58
N ILE A 98 -25.17 -12.27 -9.46
CA ILE A 98 -24.27 -12.13 -10.59
C ILE A 98 -24.09 -13.49 -11.24
N VAL A 99 -24.73 -13.68 -12.39
CA VAL A 99 -24.59 -14.91 -13.18
C VAL A 99 -23.60 -14.61 -14.31
N ASP A 100 -22.40 -15.15 -14.17
CA ASP A 100 -21.29 -14.95 -15.15
C ASP A 100 -21.54 -15.86 -16.37
N ASP A 101 -22.58 -15.54 -17.14
CA ASP A 101 -23.01 -16.28 -18.32
C ASP A 101 -22.69 -15.54 -19.64
N GLY A 102 -22.07 -14.37 -19.55
CA GLY A 102 -21.72 -13.55 -20.69
C GLY A 102 -22.90 -12.82 -21.33
N ASN A 103 -24.10 -12.88 -20.77
CA ASN A 103 -25.28 -12.21 -21.33
C ASN A 103 -25.51 -10.82 -20.72
N ALA A 104 -25.85 -10.79 -19.44
CA ALA A 104 -26.11 -9.54 -18.72
C ALA A 104 -24.97 -9.16 -17.78
N TRP A 105 -24.22 -10.14 -17.34
CA TRP A 105 -23.14 -10.00 -16.38
C TRP A 105 -21.85 -10.61 -16.91
N ALA A 106 -20.74 -9.94 -16.62
CA ALA A 106 -19.39 -10.52 -16.71
C ALA A 106 -18.67 -10.30 -15.39
N LEU A 107 -17.89 -11.27 -14.97
CA LEU A 107 -17.12 -11.20 -13.76
C LEU A 107 -15.65 -11.42 -14.08
N PHE A 108 -14.85 -10.35 -14.07
CA PHE A 108 -13.39 -10.45 -14.17
C PHE A 108 -12.86 -10.96 -12.82
N LYS A 109 -12.10 -12.04 -12.85
CA LYS A 109 -11.66 -12.77 -11.66
C LYS A 109 -10.14 -12.86 -11.61
N SER A 110 -9.58 -12.79 -10.41
CA SER A 110 -8.18 -13.17 -10.20
C SER A 110 -7.99 -14.66 -10.43
N LEU A 111 -6.75 -15.05 -10.71
CA LEU A 111 -6.37 -16.47 -10.73
C LEU A 111 -6.55 -17.01 -9.30
N GLY A 112 -7.44 -17.98 -9.12
CA GLY A 112 -7.70 -18.56 -7.81
C GLY A 112 -9.04 -19.26 -7.68
N ASP A 113 -9.41 -19.60 -6.45
CA ASP A 113 -10.62 -20.30 -6.09
C ASP A 113 -11.88 -19.43 -6.27
N ARG A 114 -13.04 -20.02 -6.08
CA ARG A 114 -14.37 -19.36 -6.16
C ARG A 114 -14.54 -18.15 -5.26
N ARG A 115 -13.68 -18.01 -4.25
CA ARG A 115 -13.66 -16.87 -3.32
C ARG A 115 -12.60 -15.84 -3.71
N HIS A 116 -12.65 -15.35 -4.93
CA HIS A 116 -11.67 -14.42 -5.50
C HIS A 116 -11.35 -13.22 -4.61
N HIS A 117 -12.34 -12.73 -3.82
CA HIS A 117 -12.13 -11.65 -2.86
C HIS A 117 -11.21 -12.04 -1.68
N LEU A 118 -10.92 -13.32 -1.46
CA LEU A 118 -9.95 -13.78 -0.45
C LEU A 118 -8.52 -13.79 -0.99
N ASP A 119 -8.35 -13.91 -2.30
CA ASP A 119 -7.05 -13.95 -2.99
C ASP A 119 -6.69 -12.58 -3.59
N CYS A 120 -7.10 -11.52 -2.91
CA CYS A 120 -6.90 -10.17 -3.39
C CYS A 120 -5.63 -9.52 -2.83
N GLY A 121 -5.03 -8.64 -3.63
CA GLY A 121 -3.83 -7.91 -3.28
C GLY A 121 -3.97 -7.06 -2.04
N VAL A 122 -5.15 -6.46 -1.83
CA VAL A 122 -5.43 -5.62 -0.65
C VAL A 122 -5.25 -6.39 0.65
N ARG A 123 -5.61 -7.67 0.73
CA ARG A 123 -5.43 -8.44 1.97
C ARG A 123 -3.96 -8.62 2.33
N THR A 124 -3.13 -8.93 1.34
CA THR A 124 -1.69 -9.07 1.54
C THR A 124 -1.05 -7.72 1.86
N LEU A 125 -1.40 -6.68 1.11
CA LEU A 125 -0.83 -5.34 1.26
C LEU A 125 -1.30 -4.65 2.54
N ALA A 126 -2.53 -4.89 3.00
CA ALA A 126 -3.07 -4.29 4.23
C ALA A 126 -2.24 -4.66 5.46
N VAL A 127 -1.78 -5.90 5.56
CA VAL A 127 -0.92 -6.33 6.68
C VAL A 127 0.40 -5.58 6.64
N LEU A 128 1.05 -5.51 5.48
CA LEU A 128 2.32 -4.79 5.31
C LEU A 128 2.15 -3.30 5.60
N TRP A 129 1.08 -2.69 5.10
CA TRP A 129 0.76 -1.29 5.35
C TRP A 129 0.54 -1.02 6.86
N PHE A 130 -0.19 -1.89 7.54
CA PHE A 130 -0.41 -1.78 8.98
C PHE A 130 0.91 -1.83 9.76
N ILE A 131 1.81 -2.75 9.40
CA ILE A 131 3.15 -2.83 10.02
C ILE A 131 3.92 -1.52 9.80
N VAL A 132 3.85 -0.92 8.61
CA VAL A 132 4.49 0.38 8.33
C VAL A 132 3.92 1.48 9.23
N GLN A 133 2.59 1.54 9.40
CA GLN A 133 1.96 2.54 10.27
C GLN A 133 2.37 2.37 11.74
N GLU A 134 2.40 1.15 12.22
CA GLU A 134 2.86 0.84 13.57
C GLU A 134 4.36 1.18 13.77
N ALA A 135 5.22 0.83 12.81
CA ALA A 135 6.63 1.19 12.85
C ALA A 135 6.84 2.71 12.92
N ILE A 136 6.07 3.49 12.15
CA ILE A 136 6.10 4.96 12.20
C ILE A 136 5.61 5.48 13.55
N ARG A 137 4.56 4.89 14.11
CA ARG A 137 4.01 5.27 15.42
C ARG A 137 5.04 5.03 16.53
N TYR A 138 5.65 3.85 16.55
CA TYR A 138 6.70 3.53 17.53
C TYR A 138 7.96 4.37 17.34
N HIS A 139 8.34 4.67 16.11
CA HIS A 139 9.44 5.57 15.83
C HIS A 139 9.20 6.98 16.40
N ARG A 140 7.97 7.51 16.25
CA ARG A 140 7.58 8.78 16.84
C ARG A 140 7.61 8.75 18.37
N ALA A 141 7.06 7.70 18.99
CA ALA A 141 7.08 7.53 20.44
C ALA A 141 8.51 7.43 20.96
N TYR A 142 9.34 6.64 20.29
CA TYR A 142 10.77 6.53 20.63
C TYR A 142 11.47 7.88 20.55
N ASN A 143 11.27 8.66 19.48
CA ASN A 143 11.87 9.98 19.35
C ASN A 143 11.35 10.98 20.38
N ALA A 144 10.10 10.85 20.81
CA ALA A 144 9.54 11.71 21.86
C ALA A 144 10.17 11.43 23.23
N GLU A 145 10.44 10.16 23.53
CA GLU A 145 11.03 9.73 24.81
C GLU A 145 12.55 9.84 24.82
N TYR A 146 13.21 9.35 23.78
CA TYR A 146 14.66 9.16 23.74
C TYR A 146 15.38 10.07 22.75
N GLY A 147 14.68 10.77 21.90
CA GLY A 147 15.25 11.74 20.96
C GLY A 147 15.74 13.01 21.63
N ARG A 148 15.43 13.20 22.91
CA ARG A 148 15.97 14.27 23.74
C ARG A 148 17.01 13.67 24.70
N PRO A 149 18.23 14.20 24.73
CA PRO A 149 19.24 13.68 25.65
C PRO A 149 18.78 13.88 27.09
N ILE A 150 18.95 12.83 27.89
CA ILE A 150 18.74 12.91 29.34
C ILE A 150 19.88 13.75 29.91
N LYS A 151 19.53 14.76 30.69
CA LYS A 151 20.49 15.64 31.34
C LYS A 151 20.79 15.09 32.71
N GLY A 152 22.01 14.67 32.94
CA GLY A 152 22.50 14.30 34.26
C GLY A 152 23.23 15.49 34.89
N LEU A 153 22.62 16.12 35.89
CA LEU A 153 23.33 17.12 36.70
C LEU A 153 24.11 16.40 37.79
N MET A 154 25.40 16.41 37.65
CA MET A 154 26.33 15.88 38.68
C MET A 154 26.47 16.90 39.79
N VAL A 155 26.07 16.50 40.99
CA VAL A 155 26.09 17.38 42.18
C VAL A 155 26.93 16.74 43.26
N PRO A 156 27.85 17.49 43.88
CA PRO A 156 28.57 17.02 45.06
C PRO A 156 27.57 16.65 46.15
N ASP A 157 27.81 15.55 46.86
CA ASP A 157 26.88 14.98 47.83
C ASP A 157 26.45 15.97 48.92
N GLN A 158 27.37 16.80 49.35
CA GLN A 158 27.16 17.86 50.36
C GLN A 158 26.21 19.00 49.90
N HIS A 159 25.99 19.16 48.60
CA HIS A 159 25.11 20.19 48.04
C HIS A 159 23.80 19.63 47.45
N ARG A 160 23.56 18.37 47.58
CA ARG A 160 22.44 17.63 46.94
C ARG A 160 21.05 18.20 47.22
N LEU A 161 20.88 18.75 48.42
CA LEU A 161 19.59 19.32 48.90
C LEU A 161 19.62 20.86 48.95
N SER A 162 20.61 21.50 48.36
CA SER A 162 20.71 22.97 48.38
C SER A 162 19.69 23.61 47.43
N GLU A 163 19.25 24.81 47.78
CA GLU A 163 18.35 25.62 46.95
C GLU A 163 19.01 25.97 45.59
N ASP A 164 20.31 26.08 45.54
CA ASP A 164 21.08 26.32 44.31
C ASP A 164 20.93 25.19 43.31
N VAL A 165 20.89 23.92 43.77
CA VAL A 165 20.63 22.73 42.91
C VAL A 165 19.23 22.77 42.37
N ALA A 166 18.23 23.14 43.17
CA ALA A 166 16.85 23.27 42.68
C ALA A 166 16.74 24.33 41.58
N ASN A 167 17.44 25.47 41.74
CA ASN A 167 17.47 26.53 40.74
C ASN A 167 18.18 26.08 39.45
N LEU A 168 19.33 25.35 39.56
CA LEU A 168 20.04 24.80 38.40
C LEU A 168 19.21 23.76 37.65
N VAL A 169 18.45 22.90 38.36
CA VAL A 169 17.53 21.93 37.75
C VAL A 169 16.42 22.67 37.00
N ALA A 170 15.83 23.68 37.59
CA ALA A 170 14.79 24.49 36.96
C ALA A 170 15.29 25.21 35.68
N GLN A 171 16.49 25.77 35.75
CA GLN A 171 17.14 26.37 34.59
C GLN A 171 17.44 25.36 33.49
N ALA A 172 17.99 24.19 33.83
CA ALA A 172 18.30 23.14 32.89
C ALA A 172 17.01 22.53 32.24
N GLN A 173 15.91 22.50 32.97
CA GLN A 173 14.59 22.11 32.42
C GLN A 173 14.05 23.18 31.47
N GLY A 174 14.19 24.47 31.82
CA GLY A 174 13.69 25.59 31.01
C GLY A 174 14.39 25.75 29.68
N LEU A 175 15.70 25.52 29.63
CA LEU A 175 16.51 25.73 28.42
C LEU A 175 16.21 24.76 27.28
N TYR A 176 15.87 23.48 27.59
CA TYR A 176 15.82 22.47 26.56
C TYR A 176 14.59 21.55 26.65
N GLY A 177 13.71 21.72 27.63
CA GLY A 177 12.64 20.75 27.94
C GLY A 177 13.20 19.34 28.22
N GLY A 178 12.52 18.54 28.94
CA GLY A 178 12.92 17.16 29.26
C GLY A 178 13.35 16.97 30.70
N SER A 179 13.56 15.71 31.07
CA SER A 179 13.90 15.33 32.45
C SER A 179 15.35 15.63 32.78
N VAL A 180 15.59 16.14 33.97
CA VAL A 180 16.93 16.32 34.55
C VAL A 180 17.05 15.33 35.70
N ILE A 181 18.08 14.51 35.66
CA ILE A 181 18.39 13.55 36.73
C ILE A 181 19.56 14.09 37.53
N ILE A 182 19.41 14.18 38.84
CA ILE A 182 20.47 14.55 39.76
C ILE A 182 21.29 13.30 40.05
N LEU A 183 22.55 13.33 39.70
CA LEU A 183 23.50 12.22 39.96
C LEU A 183 24.49 12.64 41.05
N PRO A 184 24.75 11.81 42.08
CA PRO A 184 25.78 12.12 43.04
C PRO A 184 27.17 12.01 42.41
N GLN A 185 28.02 13.00 42.67
CA GLN A 185 29.41 12.93 42.29
C GLN A 185 30.23 12.46 43.47
N PHE A 186 30.74 11.25 43.36
CA PHE A 186 31.70 10.70 44.33
C PHE A 186 33.10 11.17 43.92
N SER A 187 33.71 12.04 44.73
CA SER A 187 35.09 12.43 44.55
C SER A 187 35.90 11.90 45.71
N GLU A 188 36.96 11.16 45.40
CA GLU A 188 37.92 10.68 46.41
C GLU A 188 38.73 11.83 47.06
N SER A 189 38.77 13.00 46.41
CA SER A 189 39.39 14.22 46.94
C SER A 189 38.32 15.32 47.09
N GLN A 190 38.02 15.69 48.31
CA GLN A 190 37.01 16.71 48.67
C GLN A 190 37.30 18.14 48.15
N GLN A 191 38.37 18.37 47.38
CA GLN A 191 38.85 19.71 47.07
C GLN A 191 38.35 20.30 45.74
N THR A 192 37.70 19.55 44.85
CA THR A 192 37.23 20.09 43.57
C THR A 192 35.90 19.47 43.13
N ALA A 193 34.90 19.56 43.99
CA ALA A 193 33.54 19.14 43.60
C ALA A 193 32.89 20.24 42.75
N ASN A 194 33.03 20.15 41.46
CA ASN A 194 32.37 21.06 40.52
C ASN A 194 31.02 20.46 40.07
N PHE A 195 30.00 21.35 39.88
CA PHE A 195 28.78 20.98 39.21
C PHE A 195 29.11 20.69 37.74
N ASP A 196 28.68 19.53 37.26
CA ASP A 196 28.86 19.12 35.87
C ASP A 196 27.54 18.70 35.25
N LEU A 197 27.29 19.13 34.02
CA LEU A 197 26.09 18.72 33.25
C LEU A 197 26.48 17.71 32.19
N LYS A 198 26.13 16.42 32.43
CA LYS A 198 26.30 15.38 31.41
C LYS A 198 25.06 15.19 30.60
N LEU A 199 25.21 15.25 29.29
CA LEU A 199 24.17 14.82 28.35
C LEU A 199 24.34 13.33 28.10
N VAL A 200 23.35 12.55 28.52
CA VAL A 200 23.30 11.11 28.27
C VAL A 200 22.42 10.87 27.05
N GLU A 201 23.06 10.61 25.94
CA GLU A 201 22.35 10.23 24.71
C GLU A 201 22.03 8.75 24.74
N ALA A 202 20.84 8.39 24.29
CA ALA A 202 20.48 7.00 24.09
C ALA A 202 21.33 6.40 22.94
N LYS A 203 22.34 5.61 23.28
CA LYS A 203 23.21 4.93 22.29
C LYS A 203 22.49 3.77 21.57
N SER A 204 21.21 3.55 21.82
CA SER A 204 20.49 2.45 21.23
C SER A 204 20.19 2.71 19.75
N ARG A 205 20.43 1.73 18.89
CA ARG A 205 20.07 1.76 17.48
C ARG A 205 18.56 1.46 17.23
N GLY A 206 17.74 1.51 18.28
CA GLY A 206 16.33 1.16 18.20
C GLY A 206 15.54 1.95 17.15
N PHE A 207 15.87 3.23 16.93
CA PHE A 207 15.23 4.04 15.89
C PHE A 207 15.52 3.51 14.46
N GLN A 208 16.72 2.95 14.23
CA GLN A 208 17.09 2.37 12.93
C GLN A 208 16.25 1.14 12.63
N THR A 209 15.99 0.30 13.64
CA THR A 209 15.17 -0.91 13.49
C THR A 209 13.77 -0.59 12.98
N PHE A 210 13.13 0.46 13.47
CA PHE A 210 11.80 0.87 12.98
C PHE A 210 11.86 1.42 11.56
N ALA A 211 12.89 2.19 11.21
CA ALA A 211 13.09 2.71 9.87
C ALA A 211 13.35 1.59 8.86
N ASP A 212 14.20 0.61 9.25
CA ASP A 212 14.52 -0.55 8.42
C ASP A 212 13.29 -1.44 8.20
N LEU A 213 12.49 -1.70 9.26
CA LEU A 213 11.24 -2.44 9.14
C LEU A 213 10.26 -1.75 8.19
N ALA A 214 10.07 -0.45 8.34
CA ALA A 214 9.19 0.32 7.46
C ALA A 214 9.69 0.29 6.01
N LYS A 215 11.00 0.34 5.79
CA LYS A 215 11.60 0.23 4.46
C LYS A 215 11.35 -1.15 3.85
N VAL A 216 11.65 -2.23 4.56
CA VAL A 216 11.41 -3.61 4.08
C VAL A 216 9.95 -3.81 3.69
N CYS A 217 9.00 -3.36 4.52
CA CYS A 217 7.58 -3.49 4.17
C CYS A 217 7.20 -2.68 2.94
N ARG A 218 7.72 -1.45 2.77
CA ARG A 218 7.49 -0.65 1.56
C ARG A 218 8.08 -1.31 0.31
N ASP A 219 9.27 -1.87 0.42
CA ASP A 219 9.92 -2.58 -0.67
C ASP A 219 9.09 -3.81 -1.09
N LEU A 220 8.53 -4.55 -0.14
CA LEU A 220 7.61 -5.67 -0.41
C LEU A 220 6.30 -5.20 -1.08
N ILE A 221 5.72 -4.08 -0.64
CA ILE A 221 4.54 -3.47 -1.27
C ILE A 221 4.87 -3.09 -2.72
N THR A 222 6.03 -2.45 -2.94
CA THR A 222 6.47 -2.05 -4.27
C THR A 222 6.71 -3.27 -5.16
N LEU A 223 7.37 -4.30 -4.65
CA LEU A 223 7.58 -5.55 -5.37
C LEU A 223 6.26 -6.20 -5.78
N TYR A 224 5.28 -6.21 -4.90
CA TYR A 224 3.96 -6.77 -5.20
C TYR A 224 3.22 -5.98 -6.30
N LEU A 225 3.26 -4.63 -6.23
CA LEU A 225 2.50 -3.78 -7.16
C LEU A 225 3.17 -3.60 -8.51
N VAL A 226 4.50 -3.50 -8.53
CA VAL A 226 5.27 -3.12 -9.72
C VAL A 226 6.07 -4.29 -10.28
N GLY A 227 6.31 -5.34 -9.47
CA GLY A 227 7.13 -6.49 -9.86
C GLY A 227 8.64 -6.26 -9.79
N VAL A 228 9.08 -5.02 -9.51
CA VAL A 228 10.50 -4.65 -9.44
C VAL A 228 10.75 -3.66 -8.31
N LEU A 229 11.86 -3.83 -7.58
CA LEU A 229 12.23 -3.00 -6.43
C LEU A 229 12.97 -1.71 -6.82
N GLU A 230 13.74 -1.76 -7.91
CA GLU A 230 14.70 -0.68 -8.22
C GLU A 230 14.11 0.52 -8.99
N THR A 231 12.84 0.47 -9.42
CA THR A 231 12.22 1.57 -10.19
C THR A 231 11.79 2.76 -9.32
N THR A 232 11.66 2.56 -8.00
CA THR A 232 11.14 3.56 -7.06
C THR A 232 12.15 4.04 -6.04
N GLY A 233 13.31 3.37 -5.94
CA GLY A 233 14.40 3.77 -5.05
C GLY A 233 15.23 4.88 -5.69
N GLY A 234 15.20 6.08 -5.13
CA GLY A 234 15.97 7.26 -5.57
C GLY A 234 17.49 7.15 -5.43
N GLY A 235 18.06 5.98 -5.67
CA GLY A 235 19.48 5.75 -5.78
C GLY A 235 19.80 5.44 -7.23
N SER A 236 20.70 6.15 -7.82
CA SER A 236 21.40 6.03 -9.11
C SER A 236 21.27 4.71 -9.91
N ALA A 237 20.07 4.13 -9.98
CA ALA A 237 19.81 3.02 -10.90
C ALA A 237 19.93 3.58 -12.31
N SER A 238 20.96 3.15 -13.05
CA SER A 238 21.15 3.57 -14.42
C SER A 238 19.89 3.20 -15.22
N ASN A 239 19.45 4.06 -16.13
CA ASN A 239 18.33 3.81 -17.04
C ASN A 239 18.45 2.45 -17.76
N ALA A 240 19.68 1.93 -17.93
CA ALA A 240 19.97 0.63 -18.48
C ALA A 240 19.48 -0.55 -17.60
N LYS A 241 19.57 -0.43 -16.26
CA LYS A 241 19.05 -1.44 -15.33
C LYS A 241 17.52 -1.47 -15.33
N ALA A 242 16.87 -0.30 -15.31
CA ALA A 242 15.42 -0.18 -15.41
C ALA A 242 14.86 -0.78 -16.70
N GLN A 243 15.52 -0.54 -17.84
CA GLN A 243 15.14 -1.14 -19.13
C GLN A 243 15.34 -2.66 -19.17
N THR A 244 16.39 -3.17 -18.53
CA THR A 244 16.63 -4.62 -18.45
C THR A 244 15.58 -5.31 -17.59
N GLN A 245 15.16 -4.68 -16.49
CA GLN A 245 14.13 -5.23 -15.61
C GLN A 245 12.73 -5.17 -16.23
N LEU A 246 12.41 -4.12 -16.97
CA LEU A 246 11.17 -4.06 -17.78
C LEU A 246 11.13 -5.21 -18.80
N ARG A 247 12.24 -5.51 -19.49
CA ARG A 247 12.33 -6.64 -20.43
C ARG A 247 12.22 -8.02 -19.78
N VAL A 248 12.56 -8.15 -18.49
CA VAL A 248 12.40 -9.42 -17.74
C VAL A 248 10.96 -9.57 -17.26
N ALA A 249 10.27 -8.49 -16.95
CA ALA A 249 8.85 -8.49 -16.58
C ALA A 249 7.92 -8.75 -17.79
N ASP A 250 8.41 -8.52 -19.01
CA ASP A 250 7.69 -8.77 -20.28
C ASP A 250 7.83 -10.23 -20.80
N ARG A 251 8.50 -11.12 -20.05
CA ARG A 251 8.64 -12.55 -20.33
C ARG A 251 7.83 -13.38 -19.35
#